data_9f6ab12054c8a2047ab675cec490bef2
#
_entry.id   9f6ab12054c8a2047ab675cec490bef2
#
_cell.length_a   1.000
_cell.length_b   1.000
_cell.length_c   1.000
_cell.angle_alpha   90.00
_cell.angle_beta   90.00
_cell.angle_gamma   90.00
#
_symmetry.space_group_name_H-M   'P 1'
#
loop_
_entity.id
_entity.type
_entity.pdbx_description
1 polymer ?
#
loop_
_entity_poly.entity_id
_entity_poly.type
_entity_poly.pdbx_seq_one_letter_code
_entity_poly.pdbx_strand_id
1 'polypeptide(L)'
;MDGQHVAYFDGDCDGVIWPSDTFFGFYAMGFGFFLSAFAMLVIHGAMSYPTLPRNSKSLRNWLPDPYMRIYVANMHRSKHGSDTESFDRRGQFRQSQLEAELSECSSRYGKDALSYGDVLAMFRERRDVFDLFGMTAFLLEWSATYLLIWPADGKWDCPCQATEDEC
;
A
#
# COMPACT_ATOMS: atom_id res chain seq x y z
N MET A 1 -7.83 14.67 -7.65
CA MET A 1 -8.23 13.24 -7.78
C MET A 1 -7.97 12.62 -6.44
N ASP A 2 -9.01 12.56 -5.66
CA ASP A 2 -8.87 12.61 -4.23
C ASP A 2 -9.25 11.27 -3.67
N GLY A 3 -8.28 10.59 -3.04
CA GLY A 3 -8.58 9.43 -2.21
C GLY A 3 -9.21 8.22 -2.91
N GLN A 4 -9.11 8.07 -4.22
CA GLN A 4 -9.78 6.99 -4.98
C GLN A 4 -9.44 5.58 -4.45
N HIS A 5 -8.20 5.40 -3.99
CA HIS A 5 -7.78 4.12 -3.44
C HIS A 5 -8.47 3.85 -2.09
N VAL A 6 -8.53 4.85 -1.21
CA VAL A 6 -9.20 4.76 0.09
C VAL A 6 -10.70 4.67 -0.09
N ALA A 7 -11.28 5.47 -1.00
CA ALA A 7 -12.71 5.47 -1.31
C ALA A 7 -13.21 4.13 -1.89
N TYR A 8 -12.32 3.33 -2.48
CA TYR A 8 -12.66 2.00 -2.95
C TYR A 8 -13.00 1.05 -1.78
N PHE A 9 -12.28 1.18 -0.66
CA PHE A 9 -12.50 0.39 0.53
C PHE A 9 -13.49 1.04 1.52
N ASP A 10 -13.73 2.35 1.43
CA ASP A 10 -14.71 3.12 2.21
C ASP A 10 -15.92 3.40 1.32
N GLY A 11 -16.63 2.34 0.92
CA GLY A 11 -17.69 2.42 -0.09
C GLY A 11 -18.95 3.16 0.36
N ASP A 12 -19.19 3.27 1.66
CA ASP A 12 -20.30 4.02 2.27
C ASP A 12 -19.88 5.44 2.69
N CYS A 13 -18.58 5.78 2.52
CA CYS A 13 -18.03 7.10 2.80
C CYS A 13 -18.22 7.56 4.24
N ASP A 14 -18.27 6.63 5.21
CA ASP A 14 -18.41 6.94 6.64
C ASP A 14 -17.06 7.30 7.30
N GLY A 15 -15.96 7.14 6.57
CA GLY A 15 -14.59 7.39 7.03
C GLY A 15 -14.01 6.26 7.88
N VAL A 16 -14.63 5.08 7.86
CA VAL A 16 -14.20 3.90 8.60
C VAL A 16 -14.16 2.69 7.68
N ILE A 17 -12.99 2.10 7.50
CA ILE A 17 -12.85 0.85 6.74
C ILE A 17 -12.97 -0.31 7.73
N TRP A 18 -13.94 -1.17 7.50
CA TRP A 18 -14.15 -2.39 8.26
C TRP A 18 -13.35 -3.56 7.67
N PRO A 19 -13.01 -4.59 8.46
CA PRO A 19 -12.38 -5.80 7.94
C PRO A 19 -13.14 -6.45 6.77
N SER A 20 -14.48 -6.41 6.81
CA SER A 20 -15.35 -6.85 5.72
C SER A 20 -15.07 -6.11 4.40
N ASP A 21 -14.90 -4.80 4.47
CA ASP A 21 -14.73 -3.96 3.28
C ASP A 21 -13.39 -4.29 2.59
N THR A 22 -12.35 -4.44 3.39
CA THR A 22 -11.04 -4.90 2.88
C THR A 22 -11.13 -6.30 2.30
N PHE A 23 -11.76 -7.25 2.99
CA PHE A 23 -11.92 -8.61 2.49
C PHE A 23 -12.66 -8.63 1.15
N PHE A 24 -13.84 -8.01 1.08
CA PHE A 24 -14.64 -8.00 -0.14
C PHE A 24 -14.00 -7.17 -1.25
N GLY A 25 -13.28 -6.10 -0.92
CA GLY A 25 -12.51 -5.32 -1.88
C GLY A 25 -11.43 -6.17 -2.57
N PHE A 26 -10.60 -6.88 -1.82
CA PHE A 26 -9.60 -7.80 -2.39
C PHE A 26 -10.24 -8.95 -3.15
N TYR A 27 -11.32 -9.51 -2.63
CA TYR A 27 -12.04 -10.59 -3.30
C TYR A 27 -12.63 -10.13 -4.64
N ALA A 28 -13.18 -8.92 -4.71
CA ALA A 28 -13.70 -8.32 -5.94
C ALA A 28 -12.60 -8.00 -6.97
N MET A 29 -11.37 -7.70 -6.52
CA MET A 29 -10.20 -7.57 -7.39
C MET A 29 -9.69 -8.90 -7.96
N GLY A 30 -10.28 -10.03 -7.57
CA GLY A 30 -9.94 -11.36 -8.11
C GLY A 30 -8.99 -12.17 -7.21
N PHE A 31 -8.62 -11.68 -6.03
CA PHE A 31 -7.87 -12.47 -5.06
C PHE A 31 -8.76 -13.60 -4.51
N GLY A 32 -8.20 -14.80 -4.37
CA GLY A 32 -8.93 -15.92 -3.77
C GLY A 32 -9.25 -15.68 -2.28
N PHE A 33 -10.23 -16.44 -1.76
CA PHE A 33 -10.70 -16.32 -0.37
C PHE A 33 -9.58 -16.24 0.68
N PHE A 34 -8.61 -17.15 0.61
CA PHE A 34 -7.52 -17.21 1.59
C PHE A 34 -6.60 -15.99 1.53
N LEU A 35 -6.30 -15.51 0.33
CA LEU A 35 -5.43 -14.34 0.15
C LEU A 35 -6.15 -13.05 0.58
N SER A 36 -7.44 -12.92 0.27
CA SER A 36 -8.27 -11.79 0.74
C SER A 36 -8.39 -11.76 2.26
N ALA A 37 -8.58 -12.92 2.89
CA ALA A 37 -8.62 -13.03 4.35
C ALA A 37 -7.25 -12.70 4.98
N PHE A 38 -6.16 -13.16 4.39
CA PHE A 38 -4.81 -12.86 4.84
C PHE A 38 -4.50 -11.36 4.73
N ALA A 39 -4.79 -10.74 3.57
CA ALA A 39 -4.62 -9.30 3.37
C ALA A 39 -5.42 -8.48 4.39
N MET A 40 -6.69 -8.84 4.59
CA MET A 40 -7.54 -8.23 5.61
C MET A 40 -6.91 -8.29 7.00
N LEU A 41 -6.46 -9.47 7.44
CA LEU A 41 -5.87 -9.65 8.77
C LEU A 41 -4.58 -8.84 8.93
N VAL A 42 -3.71 -8.83 7.93
CA VAL A 42 -2.44 -8.09 7.95
C VAL A 42 -2.69 -6.59 7.98
N ILE A 43 -3.50 -6.08 7.06
CA ILE A 43 -3.78 -4.64 6.94
C ILE A 43 -4.46 -4.12 8.20
N HIS A 44 -5.51 -4.77 8.66
CA HIS A 44 -6.23 -4.34 9.86
C HIS A 44 -5.43 -4.53 11.14
N GLY A 45 -4.66 -5.61 11.25
CA GLY A 45 -3.75 -5.84 12.37
C GLY A 45 -2.68 -4.75 12.49
N ALA A 46 -2.17 -4.28 11.36
CA ALA A 46 -1.14 -3.25 11.30
C ALA A 46 -1.70 -1.83 11.49
N MET A 47 -2.82 -1.51 10.82
CA MET A 47 -3.31 -0.13 10.70
C MET A 47 -4.40 0.24 11.72
N SER A 48 -5.10 -0.73 12.30
CA SER A 48 -6.22 -0.43 13.22
C SER A 48 -5.76 0.39 14.44
N TYR A 49 -4.68 -0.03 15.10
CA TYR A 49 -4.21 0.65 16.30
C TYR A 49 -3.62 2.06 16.05
N PRO A 50 -2.76 2.30 15.04
CA PRO A 50 -2.25 3.63 14.74
C PRO A 50 -3.35 4.63 14.36
N THR A 51 -4.41 4.16 13.68
CA THR A 51 -5.47 5.02 13.16
C THR A 51 -6.57 5.35 14.17
N LEU A 52 -6.53 4.76 15.36
CA LEU A 52 -7.53 5.04 16.41
C LEU A 52 -7.68 6.54 16.69
N PRO A 53 -8.92 7.06 16.79
CA PRO A 53 -9.18 8.43 17.23
C PRO A 53 -8.79 8.55 18.71
N ARG A 54 -7.67 9.23 18.97
CA ARG A 54 -7.16 9.44 20.33
C ARG A 54 -7.81 10.67 20.95
N ASN A 55 -8.75 10.44 21.82
CA ASN A 55 -9.29 11.49 22.68
C ASN A 55 -8.51 11.47 24.01
N SER A 56 -7.79 12.55 24.35
CA SER A 56 -6.77 12.62 25.40
C SER A 56 -7.26 12.29 26.83
N LYS A 57 -8.56 12.09 27.04
CA LYS A 57 -9.19 11.93 28.35
C LYS A 57 -9.68 10.52 28.67
N SER A 58 -9.49 9.53 27.80
CA SER A 58 -10.03 8.19 28.02
C SER A 58 -8.94 7.12 28.00
N LEU A 59 -8.84 6.32 29.06
CA LEU A 59 -7.99 5.12 29.12
C LEU A 59 -8.32 4.09 28.02
N ARG A 60 -9.54 4.13 27.49
CA ARG A 60 -9.99 3.28 26.38
C ARG A 60 -9.18 3.49 25.09
N ASN A 61 -8.55 4.65 24.93
CA ASN A 61 -7.72 4.97 23.76
C ASN A 61 -6.36 4.26 23.74
N TRP A 62 -6.01 3.55 24.80
CA TRP A 62 -4.80 2.74 24.89
C TRP A 62 -5.04 1.26 24.53
N LEU A 63 -6.30 0.86 24.43
CA LEU A 63 -6.64 -0.52 24.06
C LEU A 63 -6.85 -0.61 22.54
N PRO A 64 -6.37 -1.72 21.93
CA PRO A 64 -6.69 -2.02 20.54
C PRO A 64 -8.20 -2.05 20.30
N ASP A 65 -8.64 -1.64 19.11
CA ASP A 65 -10.04 -1.77 18.73
C ASP A 65 -10.39 -3.26 18.53
N PRO A 66 -11.36 -3.81 19.28
CA PRO A 66 -11.74 -5.22 19.13
C PRO A 66 -12.33 -5.54 17.76
N TYR A 67 -12.80 -4.54 17.04
CA TYR A 67 -13.33 -4.68 15.67
C TYR A 67 -12.28 -4.44 14.59
N MET A 68 -11.04 -4.12 14.98
CA MET A 68 -9.93 -3.88 14.06
C MET A 68 -10.24 -2.85 12.96
N ARG A 69 -11.05 -1.82 13.25
CA ARG A 69 -11.43 -0.78 12.28
C ARG A 69 -10.26 0.13 11.95
N ILE A 70 -10.22 0.61 10.71
CA ILE A 70 -9.25 1.59 10.24
C ILE A 70 -9.97 2.94 10.05
N TYR A 71 -9.48 3.99 10.68
CA TYR A 71 -10.06 5.33 10.58
C TYR A 71 -9.32 6.15 9.53
N VAL A 72 -10.00 6.45 8.43
CA VAL A 72 -9.43 7.13 7.24
C VAL A 72 -8.76 8.46 7.59
N ALA A 73 -9.40 9.27 8.44
CA ALA A 73 -8.87 10.56 8.87
C ALA A 73 -7.49 10.49 9.57
N ASN A 74 -7.13 9.31 10.09
CA ASN A 74 -5.90 9.09 10.83
C ASN A 74 -4.89 8.19 10.11
N MET A 75 -5.15 7.77 8.89
CA MET A 75 -4.26 6.87 8.12
C MET A 75 -2.84 7.41 7.96
N HIS A 76 -2.69 8.74 7.95
CA HIS A 76 -1.38 9.40 7.92
C HIS A 76 -0.46 9.02 9.09
N ARG A 77 -1.00 8.46 10.19
CA ARG A 77 -0.23 7.99 11.35
C ARG A 77 0.36 6.61 11.16
N SER A 78 -0.07 5.88 10.14
CA SER A 78 0.45 4.56 9.79
C SER A 78 1.62 4.63 8.81
N LYS A 79 2.04 5.83 8.39
CA LYS A 79 3.23 6.02 7.57
C LYS A 79 4.48 5.59 8.32
N HIS A 80 5.35 4.90 7.62
CA HIS A 80 6.62 4.37 8.14
C HIS A 80 7.80 4.84 7.28
N GLY A 81 9.02 4.67 7.78
CA GLY A 81 10.23 5.18 7.12
C GLY A 81 10.57 4.52 5.78
N SER A 82 10.01 3.34 5.50
CA SER A 82 10.18 2.61 4.24
C SER A 82 9.08 2.90 3.20
N ASP A 83 8.22 3.91 3.46
CA ASP A 83 7.15 4.32 2.53
C ASP A 83 7.75 4.91 1.25
N THR A 84 7.16 4.59 0.11
CA THR A 84 7.52 5.16 -1.21
C THR A 84 7.13 6.64 -1.37
N GLU A 85 6.48 7.23 -0.35
CA GLU A 85 5.91 8.58 -0.40
C GLU A 85 4.91 8.82 -1.55
N SER A 86 4.45 7.74 -2.18
CA SER A 86 3.44 7.78 -3.25
C SER A 86 2.10 8.34 -2.78
N PHE A 87 1.89 8.40 -1.47
CA PHE A 87 0.75 9.07 -0.85
C PHE A 87 1.23 10.21 0.04
N ASP A 88 0.59 11.38 -0.06
CA ASP A 88 0.88 12.49 0.82
C ASP A 88 0.30 12.29 2.24
N ARG A 89 0.51 13.28 3.12
CA ARG A 89 -0.03 13.24 4.50
C ARG A 89 -1.56 13.31 4.55
N ARG A 90 -2.22 13.66 3.44
CA ARG A 90 -3.68 13.73 3.31
C ARG A 90 -4.26 12.47 2.67
N GLY A 91 -3.41 11.47 2.37
CA GLY A 91 -3.81 10.25 1.69
C GLY A 91 -4.05 10.41 0.18
N GLN A 92 -3.58 11.52 -0.43
CA GLN A 92 -3.70 11.74 -1.86
C GLN A 92 -2.56 11.04 -2.59
N PHE A 93 -2.89 10.29 -3.63
CA PHE A 93 -1.93 9.61 -4.48
C PHE A 93 -1.12 10.62 -5.33
N ARG A 94 0.19 10.49 -5.30
CA ARG A 94 1.15 11.31 -6.03
C ARG A 94 1.78 10.48 -7.15
N GLN A 95 1.11 10.46 -8.29
CA GLN A 95 1.56 9.68 -9.46
C GLN A 95 3.01 10.03 -9.85
N SER A 96 3.36 11.31 -9.87
CA SER A 96 4.72 11.75 -10.20
C SER A 96 5.79 11.19 -9.27
N GLN A 97 5.46 10.94 -8.00
CA GLN A 97 6.39 10.34 -7.06
C GLN A 97 6.60 8.85 -7.36
N LEU A 98 5.53 8.12 -7.64
CA LEU A 98 5.62 6.72 -8.02
C LEU A 98 6.39 6.56 -9.34
N GLU A 99 6.12 7.40 -10.33
CA GLU A 99 6.84 7.40 -11.61
C GLU A 99 8.32 7.70 -11.41
N ALA A 100 8.67 8.66 -10.57
CA ALA A 100 10.06 8.98 -10.24
C ALA A 100 10.77 7.78 -9.60
N GLU A 101 10.12 7.11 -8.65
CA GLU A 101 10.63 5.91 -7.99
C GLU A 101 10.86 4.75 -8.98
N LEU A 102 9.88 4.48 -9.84
CA LEU A 102 9.99 3.44 -10.86
C LEU A 102 11.09 3.77 -11.88
N SER A 103 11.19 5.03 -12.31
CA SER A 103 12.21 5.50 -13.23
C SER A 103 13.62 5.42 -12.63
N GLU A 104 13.78 5.79 -11.35
CA GLU A 104 15.05 5.65 -10.64
C GLU A 104 15.46 4.18 -10.55
N CYS A 105 14.55 3.28 -10.21
CA CYS A 105 14.83 1.85 -10.14
C CYS A 105 15.18 1.29 -11.51
N SER A 106 14.43 1.62 -12.55
CA SER A 106 14.71 1.20 -13.94
C SER A 106 16.08 1.70 -14.41
N SER A 107 16.35 2.97 -14.22
CA SER A 107 17.65 3.58 -14.57
C SER A 107 18.82 2.93 -13.83
N ARG A 108 18.66 2.66 -12.52
CA ARG A 108 19.69 2.05 -11.67
C ARG A 108 20.01 0.63 -12.10
N TYR A 109 19.02 -0.15 -12.51
CA TYR A 109 19.23 -1.52 -12.96
C TYR A 109 19.45 -1.64 -14.46
N GLY A 110 19.44 -0.53 -15.21
CA GLY A 110 19.69 -0.50 -16.66
C GLY A 110 18.67 -1.32 -17.44
N LYS A 111 17.40 -1.32 -17.01
CA LYS A 111 16.32 -2.11 -17.58
C LYS A 111 15.11 -1.24 -17.88
N ASP A 112 14.43 -1.55 -18.96
CA ASP A 112 13.16 -0.90 -19.34
C ASP A 112 11.98 -1.46 -18.57
N ALA A 113 12.17 -2.55 -17.83
CA ALA A 113 11.14 -3.22 -17.06
C ALA A 113 11.70 -3.81 -15.76
N LEU A 114 10.90 -3.79 -14.69
CA LEU A 114 11.25 -4.33 -13.38
C LEU A 114 10.77 -5.76 -13.23
N SER A 115 11.68 -6.65 -12.82
CA SER A 115 11.34 -7.99 -12.38
C SER A 115 11.09 -8.03 -10.87
N TYR A 116 10.47 -9.10 -10.38
CA TYR A 116 10.31 -9.30 -8.93
C TYR A 116 11.66 -9.35 -8.19
N GLY A 117 12.71 -9.83 -8.86
CA GLY A 117 14.07 -9.81 -8.31
C GLY A 117 14.61 -8.38 -8.10
N ASP A 118 14.25 -7.44 -8.97
CA ASP A 118 14.64 -6.02 -8.84
C ASP A 118 13.86 -5.37 -7.67
N VAL A 119 12.60 -5.72 -7.47
CA VAL A 119 11.82 -5.30 -6.29
C VAL A 119 12.47 -5.79 -4.99
N LEU A 120 12.94 -7.04 -4.95
CA LEU A 120 13.65 -7.56 -3.78
C LEU A 120 15.02 -6.88 -3.57
N ALA A 121 15.70 -6.48 -4.64
CA ALA A 121 16.94 -5.72 -4.55
C ALA A 121 16.67 -4.31 -3.98
N MET A 122 15.64 -3.63 -4.48
CA MET A 122 15.16 -2.35 -3.97
C MET A 122 14.80 -2.42 -2.48
N PHE A 123 14.09 -3.48 -2.07
CA PHE A 123 13.81 -3.74 -0.66
C PHE A 123 15.08 -3.84 0.19
N ARG A 124 16.10 -4.55 -0.28
CA ARG A 124 17.37 -4.72 0.46
C ARG A 124 18.11 -3.41 0.63
N GLU A 125 18.05 -2.52 -0.34
CA GLU A 125 18.70 -1.21 -0.28
C GLU A 125 17.99 -0.23 0.65
N ARG A 126 16.66 -0.27 0.67
CA ARG A 126 15.82 0.65 1.45
C ARG A 126 15.46 0.16 2.85
N ARG A 127 15.89 -1.04 3.21
CA ARG A 127 15.56 -1.62 4.52
C ARG A 127 16.07 -0.75 5.67
N ASP A 128 15.18 -0.35 6.54
CA ASP A 128 15.52 0.14 7.86
C ASP A 128 15.42 -1.02 8.85
N VAL A 129 16.55 -1.42 9.45
CA VAL A 129 16.64 -2.61 10.31
C VAL A 129 15.73 -2.50 11.54
N PHE A 130 15.41 -1.28 11.96
CA PHE A 130 14.55 -1.01 13.11
C PHE A 130 13.06 -0.84 12.73
N ASP A 131 12.74 -0.77 11.44
CA ASP A 131 11.36 -0.67 10.93
C ASP A 131 10.86 -2.02 10.40
N LEU A 132 10.67 -2.99 11.30
CA LEU A 132 10.11 -4.30 10.94
C LEU A 132 8.71 -4.20 10.32
N PHE A 133 7.92 -3.24 10.78
CA PHE A 133 6.58 -3.00 10.22
C PHE A 133 6.67 -2.51 8.79
N GLY A 134 7.44 -1.46 8.51
CA GLY A 134 7.61 -0.92 7.17
C GLY A 134 8.22 -1.91 6.19
N MET A 135 9.20 -2.72 6.63
CA MET A 135 9.77 -3.78 5.81
C MET A 135 8.71 -4.82 5.41
N THR A 136 7.86 -5.21 6.36
CA THR A 136 6.79 -6.19 6.07
C THR A 136 5.72 -5.57 5.15
N ALA A 137 5.31 -4.34 5.41
CA ALA A 137 4.37 -3.60 4.58
C ALA A 137 4.87 -3.47 3.14
N PHE A 138 6.11 -3.01 2.96
CA PHE A 138 6.74 -2.90 1.65
C PHE A 138 6.68 -4.22 0.86
N LEU A 139 7.12 -5.33 1.46
CA LEU A 139 7.12 -6.63 0.79
C LEU A 139 5.71 -7.08 0.41
N LEU A 140 4.74 -6.87 1.29
CA LEU A 140 3.35 -7.28 1.04
C LEU A 140 2.70 -6.41 -0.04
N GLU A 141 2.90 -5.10 -0.01
CA GLU A 141 2.37 -4.16 -1.00
C GLU A 141 2.91 -4.45 -2.40
N TRP A 142 4.22 -4.56 -2.54
CA TRP A 142 4.85 -4.86 -3.82
C TRP A 142 4.53 -6.27 -4.32
N SER A 143 4.44 -7.26 -3.42
CA SER A 143 4.04 -8.61 -3.81
C SER A 143 2.58 -8.65 -4.26
N ALA A 144 1.68 -7.94 -3.56
CA ALA A 144 0.29 -7.84 -3.95
C ALA A 144 0.13 -7.13 -5.30
N THR A 145 0.85 -6.04 -5.52
CA THR A 145 0.85 -5.32 -6.80
C THR A 145 1.37 -6.22 -7.93
N TYR A 146 2.46 -6.96 -7.70
CA TYR A 146 3.00 -7.91 -8.68
C TYR A 146 1.99 -9.02 -9.02
N LEU A 147 1.33 -9.59 -8.02
CA LEU A 147 0.30 -10.61 -8.21
C LEU A 147 -0.95 -10.06 -8.92
N LEU A 148 -1.32 -8.81 -8.64
CA LEU A 148 -2.48 -8.18 -9.25
C LEU A 148 -2.27 -7.91 -10.76
N ILE A 149 -1.10 -7.40 -11.11
CA ILE A 149 -0.76 -7.10 -12.50
C ILE A 149 -0.40 -8.37 -13.26
N TRP A 150 0.25 -9.33 -12.58
CA TRP A 150 0.73 -10.62 -13.11
C TRP A 150 1.23 -10.51 -14.55
N PRO A 151 2.36 -9.84 -14.80
CA PRO A 151 2.87 -9.63 -16.14
C PRO A 151 3.21 -10.98 -16.79
N ALA A 152 2.77 -11.18 -18.04
CA ALA A 152 2.90 -12.46 -18.76
C ALA A 152 4.37 -12.89 -18.96
N ASP A 153 5.28 -11.92 -19.02
CA ASP A 153 6.74 -12.14 -19.18
C ASP A 153 7.49 -12.05 -17.84
N GLY A 154 6.79 -11.87 -16.72
CA GLY A 154 7.36 -11.72 -15.39
C GLY A 154 8.06 -10.38 -15.16
N LYS A 155 7.78 -9.37 -15.97
CA LYS A 155 8.35 -8.02 -15.87
C LYS A 155 7.27 -6.97 -15.95
N TRP A 156 7.49 -5.84 -15.28
CA TRP A 156 6.65 -4.65 -15.39
C TRP A 156 7.31 -3.66 -16.31
N ASP A 157 6.61 -3.25 -17.33
CA ASP A 157 7.03 -2.14 -18.19
C ASP A 157 7.02 -0.84 -17.39
N CYS A 158 8.12 -0.10 -17.45
CA CYS A 158 8.17 1.21 -16.81
C CYS A 158 7.37 2.20 -17.66
N PRO A 159 6.39 2.90 -17.07
CA PRO A 159 5.49 3.79 -17.83
C PRO A 159 6.20 4.97 -18.51
N CYS A 160 7.49 5.18 -18.24
CA CYS A 160 8.23 6.31 -18.79
C CYS A 160 8.60 6.17 -20.29
N GLN A 161 8.39 5.01 -20.91
CA GLN A 161 8.73 4.83 -22.33
C GLN A 161 7.53 4.78 -23.29
N ALA A 162 6.30 4.78 -22.77
CA ALA A 162 5.11 4.73 -23.63
C ALA A 162 4.76 6.05 -24.35
N THR A 163 5.60 7.09 -24.26
CA THR A 163 5.24 8.44 -24.76
C THR A 163 6.12 8.96 -25.89
N GLU A 164 7.10 8.23 -26.40
CA GLU A 164 7.92 8.74 -27.52
C GLU A 164 7.51 8.23 -28.91
N ASP A 165 6.65 7.22 -29.01
CA ASP A 165 6.25 6.64 -30.30
C ASP A 165 4.81 6.97 -30.74
N GLU A 166 4.05 7.81 -30.01
CA GLU A 166 2.73 8.30 -30.41
C GLU A 166 2.65 9.84 -30.49
N CYS A 167 3.52 10.45 -31.30
CA CYS A 167 3.34 11.81 -31.83
C CYS A 167 3.48 11.81 -33.34
#